data_fae8ad639652e56b8c14c64db2919f84
#
_entry.id   fae8ad639652e56b8c14c64db2919f84
#
_cell.length_a   1.000
_cell.length_b   1.000
_cell.length_c   1.000
_cell.angle_alpha   90.00
_cell.angle_beta   90.00
_cell.angle_gamma   90.00
#
_symmetry.space_group_name_H-M   'P 1'
#
loop_
_entity.id
_entity.type
_entity.pdbx_description
1 polymer ?
#
loop_
_entity_poly.entity_id
_entity_poly.type
_entity_poly.pdbx_seq_one_letter_code
_entity_poly.pdbx_strand_id
1 'polypeptide(L)'
;MTTMTHEEAERLLALAREADFLGPDAASWVERLAPERENLLEAVRFLAENGEEESAAELAGNVWRLWSSTGDVAGGRRLLAAALDVGDARPSRARALALYGDGLLAFRAGAQSESLDRNQAALEAARAVGDREAEALALVGLSRVAFRDGDFARVRSLAAEARELTRDLDDDAGVMPLHMLAAGTRLAGELDDAIELYTESLELNRRLGDTGMVGIELHNIGHVELHRGNVDAAERCFAECAQLRRDGNPYDTAMTHLDDAALAFQRGDQPRASELLARTGSALDAAGIVLDPDDAFEVDWLRERLS
;
A
#
# COMPACT_ATOMS: atom_id res chain seq x y z
N MET A 1 -31.21 14.25 -8.74
CA MET A 1 -29.94 13.79 -9.33
C MET A 1 -29.92 14.27 -10.76
N THR A 2 -28.92 15.05 -11.13
CA THR A 2 -28.72 15.46 -12.53
C THR A 2 -28.21 14.25 -13.28
N THR A 3 -28.75 13.95 -14.45
CA THR A 3 -28.29 12.82 -15.26
C THR A 3 -26.87 13.12 -15.74
N MET A 4 -25.90 12.20 -15.54
CA MET A 4 -24.53 12.33 -16.03
C MET A 4 -24.54 12.58 -17.54
N THR A 5 -23.77 13.57 -17.97
CA THR A 5 -23.59 13.88 -19.40
C THR A 5 -22.19 13.45 -19.86
N HIS A 6 -22.00 13.29 -21.17
CA HIS A 6 -20.70 12.97 -21.72
C HIS A 6 -19.67 14.05 -21.40
N GLU A 7 -20.04 15.33 -21.48
CA GLU A 7 -19.16 16.46 -21.15
C GLU A 7 -18.71 16.44 -19.68
N GLU A 8 -19.61 16.08 -18.75
CA GLU A 8 -19.27 15.95 -17.33
C GLU A 8 -18.35 14.76 -17.07
N ALA A 9 -18.59 13.61 -17.72
CA ALA A 9 -17.70 12.44 -17.62
C ALA A 9 -16.30 12.73 -18.15
N GLU A 10 -16.19 13.38 -19.30
CA GLU A 10 -14.91 13.82 -19.88
C GLU A 10 -14.18 14.83 -18.97
N ARG A 11 -14.91 15.77 -18.36
CA ARG A 11 -14.35 16.71 -17.38
C ARG A 11 -13.74 15.97 -16.18
N LEU A 12 -14.44 14.98 -15.64
CA LEU A 12 -13.97 14.20 -14.52
C LEU A 12 -12.78 13.32 -14.89
N LEU A 13 -12.77 12.75 -16.10
CA LEU A 13 -11.63 11.99 -16.62
C LEU A 13 -10.39 12.89 -16.77
N ALA A 14 -10.55 14.09 -17.32
CA ALA A 14 -9.46 15.05 -17.44
C ALA A 14 -8.90 15.42 -16.05
N LEU A 15 -9.77 15.65 -15.07
CA LEU A 15 -9.38 15.93 -13.69
C LEU A 15 -8.65 14.75 -13.04
N ALA A 16 -9.08 13.51 -13.32
CA ALA A 16 -8.45 12.29 -12.83
C ALA A 16 -7.04 12.07 -13.40
N ARG A 17 -6.80 12.50 -14.63
CA ARG A 17 -5.47 12.46 -15.28
C ARG A 17 -4.45 13.39 -14.64
N GLU A 18 -4.93 14.49 -14.03
CA GLU A 18 -4.08 15.46 -13.32
C GLU A 18 -3.81 15.03 -11.86
N ALA A 19 -4.65 14.12 -11.31
CA ALA A 19 -4.61 13.78 -9.90
C ALA A 19 -3.38 12.94 -9.55
N ASP A 20 -2.59 13.43 -8.60
CA ASP A 20 -1.47 12.71 -8.00
C ASP A 20 -1.76 12.40 -6.53
N PHE A 21 -1.97 11.11 -6.24
CA PHE A 21 -2.25 10.62 -4.89
C PHE A 21 -1.01 10.04 -4.17
N LEU A 22 0.17 10.12 -4.79
CA LEU A 22 1.43 9.61 -4.23
C LEU A 22 2.45 10.72 -3.96
N GLY A 23 2.31 11.85 -4.64
CA GLY A 23 3.21 12.98 -4.51
C GLY A 23 2.94 13.89 -3.29
N PRO A 24 3.70 14.96 -3.13
CA PRO A 24 3.61 15.88 -1.99
C PRO A 24 2.25 16.58 -1.89
N ASP A 25 1.51 16.69 -2.99
CA ASP A 25 0.19 17.33 -3.05
C ASP A 25 -0.98 16.35 -2.87
N ALA A 26 -0.72 15.08 -2.52
CA ALA A 26 -1.73 14.03 -2.40
C ALA A 26 -2.91 14.41 -1.48
N ALA A 27 -2.63 15.05 -0.33
CA ALA A 27 -3.67 15.53 0.58
C ALA A 27 -4.61 16.56 -0.06
N SER A 28 -4.07 17.48 -0.85
CA SER A 28 -4.83 18.49 -1.59
C SER A 28 -5.72 17.85 -2.67
N TRP A 29 -5.23 16.81 -3.34
CA TRP A 29 -6.03 16.05 -4.30
C TRP A 29 -7.17 15.28 -3.63
N VAL A 30 -6.93 14.71 -2.45
CA VAL A 30 -7.99 14.05 -1.64
C VAL A 30 -9.06 15.07 -1.26
N GLU A 31 -8.70 16.24 -0.73
CA GLU A 31 -9.66 17.29 -0.38
C GLU A 31 -10.47 17.78 -1.58
N ARG A 32 -9.82 17.95 -2.72
CA ARG A 32 -10.46 18.43 -3.96
C ARG A 32 -11.44 17.43 -4.54
N LEU A 33 -11.10 16.12 -4.51
CA LEU A 33 -11.89 15.07 -5.16
C LEU A 33 -12.89 14.37 -4.21
N ALA A 34 -12.72 14.48 -2.89
CA ALA A 34 -13.64 13.85 -1.94
C ALA A 34 -15.12 14.24 -2.12
N PRO A 35 -15.47 15.49 -2.44
CA PRO A 35 -16.87 15.87 -2.72
C PRO A 35 -17.42 15.27 -4.02
N GLU A 36 -16.54 14.89 -4.96
CA GLU A 36 -16.91 14.38 -6.29
C GLU A 36 -17.10 12.86 -6.34
N ARG A 37 -16.96 12.14 -5.23
CA ARG A 37 -16.96 10.66 -5.22
C ARG A 37 -18.14 10.03 -5.92
N GLU A 38 -19.36 10.51 -5.64
CA GLU A 38 -20.57 9.98 -6.28
C GLU A 38 -20.57 10.28 -7.78
N ASN A 39 -20.12 11.48 -8.17
CA ASN A 39 -20.02 11.87 -9.58
C ASN A 39 -18.95 11.04 -10.30
N LEU A 40 -17.82 10.73 -9.65
CA LEU A 40 -16.78 9.87 -10.21
C LEU A 40 -17.31 8.44 -10.46
N LEU A 41 -18.05 7.86 -9.51
CA LEU A 41 -18.68 6.56 -9.69
C LEU A 41 -19.74 6.58 -10.81
N GLU A 42 -20.56 7.62 -10.88
CA GLU A 42 -21.54 7.78 -11.96
C GLU A 42 -20.86 7.97 -13.32
N ALA A 43 -19.75 8.71 -13.40
CA ALA A 43 -18.98 8.90 -14.63
C ALA A 43 -18.37 7.58 -15.13
N VAL A 44 -17.78 6.77 -14.23
CA VAL A 44 -17.26 5.44 -14.58
C VAL A 44 -18.37 4.56 -15.16
N ARG A 45 -19.55 4.50 -14.52
CA ARG A 45 -20.69 3.75 -15.02
C ARG A 45 -21.17 4.25 -16.37
N PHE A 46 -21.32 5.56 -16.50
CA PHE A 46 -21.74 6.20 -17.74
C PHE A 46 -20.80 5.83 -18.91
N LEU A 47 -19.49 5.96 -18.73
CA LEU A 47 -18.49 5.62 -19.75
C LEU A 47 -18.58 4.15 -20.13
N ALA A 48 -18.63 3.25 -19.13
CA ALA A 48 -18.71 1.82 -19.34
C ALA A 48 -20.00 1.41 -20.10
N GLU A 49 -21.16 1.93 -19.73
CA GLU A 49 -22.45 1.65 -20.34
C GLU A 49 -22.57 2.21 -21.78
N ASN A 50 -21.77 3.23 -22.13
CA ASN A 50 -21.73 3.81 -23.47
C ASN A 50 -20.63 3.23 -24.39
N GLY A 51 -19.96 2.13 -23.97
CA GLY A 51 -18.94 1.44 -24.77
C GLY A 51 -17.57 2.12 -24.74
N GLU A 52 -17.32 2.93 -23.71
CA GLU A 52 -16.05 3.64 -23.47
C GLU A 52 -15.26 2.99 -22.34
N GLU A 53 -15.11 1.64 -22.42
CA GLU A 53 -14.53 0.82 -21.35
C GLU A 53 -13.09 1.26 -20.99
N GLU A 54 -12.31 1.71 -21.98
CA GLU A 54 -10.95 2.21 -21.74
C GLU A 54 -10.95 3.48 -20.89
N SER A 55 -11.82 4.44 -21.22
CA SER A 55 -11.99 5.69 -20.45
C SER A 55 -12.52 5.41 -19.04
N ALA A 56 -13.44 4.45 -18.90
CA ALA A 56 -13.95 4.01 -17.59
C ALA A 56 -12.82 3.39 -16.72
N ALA A 57 -12.01 2.51 -17.31
CA ALA A 57 -10.87 1.90 -16.63
C ALA A 57 -9.78 2.93 -16.26
N GLU A 58 -9.51 3.88 -17.15
CA GLU A 58 -8.57 4.97 -16.90
C GLU A 58 -9.05 5.86 -15.73
N LEU A 59 -10.31 6.29 -15.77
CA LEU A 59 -10.89 7.10 -14.69
C LEU A 59 -10.80 6.36 -13.36
N ALA A 60 -11.28 5.11 -13.29
CA ALA A 60 -11.27 4.33 -12.06
C ALA A 60 -9.83 4.03 -11.59
N GLY A 61 -8.92 3.68 -12.50
CA GLY A 61 -7.51 3.40 -12.24
C GLY A 61 -6.74 4.59 -11.69
N ASN A 62 -7.11 5.81 -12.08
CA ASN A 62 -6.45 7.02 -11.57
C ASN A 62 -6.98 7.45 -10.19
N VAL A 63 -8.27 7.22 -9.89
CA VAL A 63 -8.88 7.81 -8.67
C VAL A 63 -9.16 6.85 -7.52
N TRP A 64 -8.99 5.54 -7.67
CA TRP A 64 -9.31 4.55 -6.62
C TRP A 64 -8.58 4.82 -5.28
N ARG A 65 -7.39 5.45 -5.33
CA ARG A 65 -6.62 5.83 -4.14
C ARG A 65 -7.34 6.82 -3.24
N LEU A 66 -8.27 7.62 -3.79
CA LEU A 66 -9.15 8.49 -3.01
C LEU A 66 -9.98 7.71 -1.97
N TRP A 67 -10.49 6.53 -2.33
CA TRP A 67 -11.22 5.67 -1.39
C TRP A 67 -10.28 4.98 -0.41
N SER A 68 -9.12 4.55 -0.89
CA SER A 68 -8.09 3.95 -0.06
C SER A 68 -7.60 4.90 1.05
N SER A 69 -7.32 6.16 0.72
CA SER A 69 -6.82 7.18 1.68
C SER A 69 -7.84 7.55 2.76
N THR A 70 -9.11 7.30 2.52
CA THR A 70 -10.21 7.58 3.47
C THR A 70 -10.76 6.32 4.15
N GLY A 71 -10.15 5.16 3.89
CA GLY A 71 -10.57 3.89 4.50
C GLY A 71 -11.83 3.25 3.91
N ASP A 72 -12.45 3.86 2.88
CA ASP A 72 -13.63 3.29 2.22
C ASP A 72 -13.26 2.25 1.16
N VAL A 73 -12.67 1.14 1.59
CA VAL A 73 -12.25 0.03 0.72
C VAL A 73 -13.41 -0.50 -0.12
N ALA A 74 -14.60 -0.64 0.47
CA ALA A 74 -15.76 -1.15 -0.23
C ALA A 74 -16.24 -0.20 -1.35
N GLY A 75 -16.17 1.12 -1.12
CA GLY A 75 -16.49 2.13 -2.13
C GLY A 75 -15.52 2.10 -3.31
N GLY A 76 -14.23 2.01 -3.03
CA GLY A 76 -13.20 1.90 -4.08
C GLY A 76 -13.36 0.64 -4.92
N ARG A 77 -13.67 -0.51 -4.29
CA ARG A 77 -13.94 -1.75 -5.01
C ARG A 77 -15.20 -1.65 -5.89
N ARG A 78 -16.27 -0.98 -5.43
CA ARG A 78 -17.45 -0.72 -6.26
C ARG A 78 -17.13 0.15 -7.48
N LEU A 79 -16.26 1.15 -7.33
CA LEU A 79 -15.80 2.00 -8.44
C LEU A 79 -15.05 1.15 -9.49
N LEU A 80 -14.09 0.34 -9.06
CA LEU A 80 -13.27 -0.48 -9.95
C LEU A 80 -14.08 -1.59 -10.63
N ALA A 81 -15.00 -2.24 -9.90
CA ALA A 81 -15.92 -3.22 -10.48
C ALA A 81 -16.80 -2.61 -11.58
N ALA A 82 -17.28 -1.38 -11.40
CA ALA A 82 -18.07 -0.69 -12.42
C ALA A 82 -17.31 -0.47 -13.73
N ALA A 83 -15.98 -0.35 -13.68
CA ALA A 83 -15.13 -0.22 -14.86
C ALA A 83 -14.69 -1.57 -15.45
N LEU A 84 -14.51 -2.59 -14.61
CA LEU A 84 -13.83 -3.84 -14.99
C LEU A 84 -14.79 -4.97 -15.40
N ASP A 85 -16.02 -4.96 -14.88
CA ASP A 85 -16.97 -6.06 -15.03
C ASP A 85 -17.92 -5.86 -16.23
N VAL A 86 -17.63 -4.89 -17.10
CA VAL A 86 -18.42 -4.56 -18.30
C VAL A 86 -17.55 -4.61 -19.57
N GLY A 87 -18.19 -4.90 -20.70
CA GLY A 87 -17.57 -4.88 -22.03
C GLY A 87 -16.56 -5.98 -22.31
N ASP A 88 -15.78 -5.77 -23.36
CA ASP A 88 -14.69 -6.65 -23.78
C ASP A 88 -13.46 -6.46 -22.89
N ALA A 89 -12.96 -7.54 -22.31
CA ALA A 89 -11.77 -7.53 -21.44
C ALA A 89 -10.45 -7.34 -22.24
N ARG A 90 -10.36 -6.31 -23.09
CA ARG A 90 -9.16 -6.06 -23.89
C ARG A 90 -8.02 -5.61 -22.98
N PRO A 91 -6.80 -6.17 -23.16
CA PRO A 91 -5.63 -5.69 -22.43
C PRO A 91 -5.32 -4.23 -22.79
N SER A 92 -5.12 -3.42 -21.76
CA SER A 92 -4.65 -2.04 -21.86
C SER A 92 -3.92 -1.63 -20.58
N ARG A 93 -3.15 -0.52 -20.63
CA ARG A 93 -2.55 0.08 -19.45
C ARG A 93 -3.61 0.44 -18.40
N ALA A 94 -4.67 1.12 -18.83
CA ALA A 94 -5.74 1.56 -17.95
C ALA A 94 -6.38 0.39 -17.21
N ARG A 95 -6.70 -0.69 -17.96
CA ARG A 95 -7.24 -1.92 -17.37
C ARG A 95 -6.27 -2.59 -16.40
N ALA A 96 -4.98 -2.66 -16.73
CA ALA A 96 -3.96 -3.23 -15.84
C ALA A 96 -3.87 -2.46 -14.52
N LEU A 97 -3.86 -1.13 -14.55
CA LEU A 97 -3.82 -0.28 -13.36
C LEU A 97 -5.11 -0.37 -12.52
N ALA A 98 -6.28 -0.44 -13.16
CA ALA A 98 -7.55 -0.65 -12.47
C ALA A 98 -7.61 -2.02 -11.78
N LEU A 99 -7.17 -3.09 -12.45
CA LEU A 99 -7.07 -4.44 -11.89
C LEU A 99 -6.10 -4.50 -10.70
N TYR A 100 -4.93 -3.87 -10.81
CA TYR A 100 -3.99 -3.73 -9.68
C TYR A 100 -4.65 -3.00 -8.50
N GLY A 101 -5.36 -1.91 -8.75
CA GLY A 101 -6.09 -1.17 -7.73
C GLY A 101 -7.12 -2.04 -6.99
N ASP A 102 -7.93 -2.82 -7.74
CA ASP A 102 -8.91 -3.73 -7.14
C ASP A 102 -8.22 -4.88 -6.38
N GLY A 103 -7.10 -5.41 -6.90
CA GLY A 103 -6.27 -6.40 -6.22
C GLY A 103 -5.72 -5.90 -4.90
N LEU A 104 -5.25 -4.65 -4.82
CA LEU A 104 -4.77 -4.04 -3.58
C LEU A 104 -5.91 -3.77 -2.59
N LEU A 105 -7.06 -3.30 -3.04
CA LEU A 105 -8.23 -3.11 -2.18
C LEU A 105 -8.80 -4.45 -1.69
N ALA A 106 -8.79 -5.50 -2.52
CA ALA A 106 -9.13 -6.86 -2.10
C ALA A 106 -8.17 -7.38 -1.01
N PHE A 107 -6.86 -7.15 -1.17
CA PHE A 107 -5.87 -7.48 -0.16
C PHE A 107 -6.17 -6.79 1.18
N ARG A 108 -6.46 -5.49 1.17
CA ARG A 108 -6.83 -4.73 2.39
C ARG A 108 -8.14 -5.19 3.01
N ALA A 109 -9.06 -5.70 2.21
CA ALA A 109 -10.31 -6.31 2.67
C ALA A 109 -10.13 -7.74 3.22
N GLY A 110 -8.92 -8.32 3.16
CA GLY A 110 -8.67 -9.70 3.53
C GLY A 110 -9.17 -10.73 2.52
N ALA A 111 -9.62 -10.29 1.33
CA ALA A 111 -10.10 -11.15 0.26
C ALA A 111 -8.92 -11.71 -0.58
N GLN A 112 -8.16 -12.63 0.03
CA GLN A 112 -6.87 -13.10 -0.49
C GLN A 112 -6.96 -13.71 -1.90
N SER A 113 -7.96 -14.58 -2.16
CA SER A 113 -8.15 -15.21 -3.47
C SER A 113 -8.46 -14.17 -4.56
N GLU A 114 -9.37 -13.21 -4.25
CA GLU A 114 -9.71 -12.15 -5.20
C GLU A 114 -8.51 -11.24 -5.48
N SER A 115 -7.71 -10.94 -4.46
CA SER A 115 -6.46 -10.18 -4.63
C SER A 115 -5.50 -10.89 -5.58
N LEU A 116 -5.34 -12.22 -5.41
CA LEU A 116 -4.51 -13.04 -6.30
C LEU A 116 -5.01 -12.96 -7.75
N ASP A 117 -6.31 -13.24 -7.96
CA ASP A 117 -6.92 -13.28 -9.30
C ASP A 117 -6.81 -11.92 -10.01
N ARG A 118 -7.08 -10.81 -9.28
CA ARG A 118 -7.00 -9.46 -9.85
C ARG A 118 -5.56 -9.05 -10.20
N ASN A 119 -4.58 -9.36 -9.36
CA ASN A 119 -3.18 -9.05 -9.67
C ASN A 119 -2.61 -9.95 -10.77
N GLN A 120 -3.05 -11.19 -10.91
CA GLN A 120 -2.69 -12.04 -12.06
C GLN A 120 -3.25 -11.47 -13.36
N ALA A 121 -4.53 -11.08 -13.38
CA ALA A 121 -5.15 -10.43 -14.54
C ALA A 121 -4.48 -9.09 -14.90
N ALA A 122 -4.05 -8.31 -13.87
CA ALA A 122 -3.28 -7.08 -14.08
C ALA A 122 -1.93 -7.37 -14.77
N LEU A 123 -1.22 -8.40 -14.31
CA LEU A 123 0.06 -8.81 -14.88
C LEU A 123 -0.10 -9.26 -16.34
N GLU A 124 -1.13 -10.06 -16.64
CA GLU A 124 -1.42 -10.50 -18.00
C GLU A 124 -1.75 -9.31 -18.92
N ALA A 125 -2.57 -8.38 -18.45
CA ALA A 125 -2.93 -7.18 -19.23
C ALA A 125 -1.71 -6.28 -19.48
N ALA A 126 -0.86 -6.02 -18.46
CA ALA A 126 0.35 -5.21 -18.58
C ALA A 126 1.35 -5.83 -19.57
N ARG A 127 1.60 -7.14 -19.47
CA ARG A 127 2.48 -7.89 -20.38
C ARG A 127 1.98 -7.88 -21.82
N ALA A 128 0.68 -8.00 -22.02
CA ALA A 128 0.08 -8.00 -23.36
C ALA A 128 0.29 -6.67 -24.11
N VAL A 129 0.40 -5.55 -23.38
CA VAL A 129 0.64 -4.22 -23.97
C VAL A 129 2.09 -3.73 -23.81
N GLY A 130 2.95 -4.50 -23.14
CA GLY A 130 4.35 -4.17 -22.92
C GLY A 130 4.59 -3.01 -21.96
N ASP A 131 3.67 -2.76 -21.01
CA ASP A 131 3.77 -1.68 -20.04
C ASP A 131 4.55 -2.14 -18.79
N ARG A 132 5.81 -1.75 -18.72
CA ARG A 132 6.76 -2.16 -17.65
C ARG A 132 6.36 -1.66 -16.26
N GLU A 133 5.81 -0.46 -16.16
CA GLU A 133 5.37 0.12 -14.89
C GLU A 133 4.15 -0.63 -14.33
N ALA A 134 3.13 -0.83 -15.17
CA ALA A 134 1.94 -1.61 -14.79
C ALA A 134 2.30 -3.07 -14.47
N GLU A 135 3.26 -3.67 -15.20
CA GLU A 135 3.80 -4.99 -14.90
C GLU A 135 4.45 -5.04 -13.52
N ALA A 136 5.30 -4.06 -13.19
CA ALA A 136 5.95 -3.97 -11.89
C ALA A 136 4.93 -3.82 -10.75
N LEU A 137 3.90 -2.98 -10.91
CA LEU A 137 2.83 -2.82 -9.93
C LEU A 137 2.05 -4.12 -9.71
N ALA A 138 1.74 -4.87 -10.77
CA ALA A 138 1.06 -6.17 -10.66
C ALA A 138 1.93 -7.20 -9.92
N LEU A 139 3.24 -7.25 -10.19
CA LEU A 139 4.20 -8.09 -9.45
C LEU A 139 4.27 -7.69 -7.97
N VAL A 140 4.24 -6.40 -7.64
CA VAL A 140 4.15 -5.91 -6.26
C VAL A 140 2.83 -6.38 -5.62
N GLY A 141 1.71 -6.33 -6.34
CA GLY A 141 0.44 -6.87 -5.86
C GLY A 141 0.50 -8.36 -5.54
N LEU A 142 1.10 -9.16 -6.43
CA LEU A 142 1.33 -10.58 -6.21
C LEU A 142 2.32 -10.86 -5.06
N SER A 143 3.34 -10.02 -4.89
CA SER A 143 4.28 -10.13 -3.77
C SER A 143 3.58 -9.91 -2.42
N ARG A 144 2.62 -8.99 -2.32
CA ARG A 144 1.79 -8.80 -1.12
C ARG A 144 0.92 -10.02 -0.79
N VAL A 145 0.38 -10.67 -1.83
CA VAL A 145 -0.37 -11.93 -1.65
C VAL A 145 0.55 -13.00 -1.06
N ALA A 146 1.74 -13.22 -1.66
CA ALA A 146 2.73 -14.16 -1.17
C ALA A 146 3.23 -13.82 0.25
N PHE A 147 3.32 -12.51 0.58
CA PHE A 147 3.71 -12.03 1.89
C PHE A 147 2.72 -12.46 2.99
N ARG A 148 1.43 -12.34 2.74
CA ARG A 148 0.38 -12.79 3.66
C ARG A 148 0.32 -14.32 3.79
N ASP A 149 0.72 -15.04 2.73
CA ASP A 149 0.84 -16.51 2.75
C ASP A 149 2.12 -17.01 3.45
N GLY A 150 3.03 -16.10 3.84
CA GLY A 150 4.33 -16.44 4.46
C GLY A 150 5.36 -17.01 3.48
N ASP A 151 5.12 -16.91 2.18
CA ASP A 151 6.07 -17.34 1.14
C ASP A 151 7.09 -16.23 0.82
N PHE A 152 8.01 -16.00 1.75
CA PHE A 152 9.00 -14.90 1.64
C PHE A 152 9.98 -15.11 0.48
N ALA A 153 10.23 -16.34 0.06
CA ALA A 153 11.05 -16.61 -1.12
C ALA A 153 10.35 -16.08 -2.38
N ARG A 154 9.05 -16.30 -2.50
CA ARG A 154 8.24 -15.78 -3.60
C ARG A 154 8.11 -14.26 -3.55
N VAL A 155 7.94 -13.67 -2.35
CA VAL A 155 7.96 -12.21 -2.17
C VAL A 155 9.20 -11.61 -2.78
N ARG A 156 10.38 -12.10 -2.39
CA ARG A 156 11.67 -11.60 -2.89
C ARG A 156 11.82 -11.77 -4.40
N SER A 157 11.42 -12.92 -4.94
CA SER A 157 11.49 -13.17 -6.38
C SER A 157 10.65 -12.18 -7.19
N LEU A 158 9.37 -11.98 -6.78
CA LEU A 158 8.45 -11.07 -7.46
C LEU A 158 8.88 -9.60 -7.31
N ALA A 159 9.32 -9.22 -6.12
CA ALA A 159 9.79 -7.86 -5.85
C ALA A 159 11.10 -7.53 -6.59
N ALA A 160 12.02 -8.51 -6.70
CA ALA A 160 13.25 -8.34 -7.49
C ALA A 160 12.97 -8.21 -8.99
N GLU A 161 12.00 -8.99 -9.54
CA GLU A 161 11.54 -8.84 -10.92
C GLU A 161 10.91 -7.45 -11.16
N ALA A 162 10.06 -7.01 -10.25
CA ALA A 162 9.47 -5.67 -10.31
C ALA A 162 10.53 -4.55 -10.26
N ARG A 163 11.53 -4.67 -9.37
CA ARG A 163 12.64 -3.72 -9.26
C ARG A 163 13.47 -3.65 -10.55
N GLU A 164 13.71 -4.78 -11.20
CA GLU A 164 14.42 -4.80 -12.47
C GLU A 164 13.64 -4.06 -13.58
N LEU A 165 12.31 -4.23 -13.62
CA LEU A 165 11.45 -3.54 -14.58
C LEU A 165 11.43 -2.01 -14.36
N THR A 166 11.60 -1.54 -13.13
CA THR A 166 11.55 -0.11 -12.79
C THR A 166 12.92 0.59 -12.80
N ARG A 167 14.02 -0.13 -13.01
CA ARG A 167 15.39 0.41 -12.91
C ARG A 167 15.65 1.66 -13.76
N ASP A 168 15.07 1.71 -14.97
CA ASP A 168 15.25 2.81 -15.94
C ASP A 168 14.00 3.69 -16.05
N LEU A 169 13.06 3.56 -15.09
CA LEU A 169 11.88 4.40 -14.98
C LEU A 169 12.12 5.54 -13.97
N ASP A 170 11.11 6.37 -13.77
CA ASP A 170 11.17 7.42 -12.76
C ASP A 170 11.31 6.82 -11.34
N ASP A 171 11.96 7.53 -10.44
CA ASP A 171 12.34 7.07 -9.09
C ASP A 171 11.13 6.54 -8.30
N ASP A 172 9.94 7.11 -8.45
CA ASP A 172 8.72 6.70 -7.74
C ASP A 172 8.24 5.29 -8.11
N ALA A 173 8.45 4.85 -9.35
CA ALA A 173 8.13 3.49 -9.78
C ALA A 173 8.94 2.41 -9.02
N GLY A 174 10.12 2.76 -8.52
CA GLY A 174 11.01 1.88 -7.77
C GLY A 174 10.67 1.71 -6.29
N VAL A 175 9.84 2.59 -5.71
CA VAL A 175 9.55 2.62 -4.26
C VAL A 175 8.95 1.31 -3.75
N MET A 176 7.84 0.89 -4.31
CA MET A 176 7.14 -0.31 -3.82
C MET A 176 7.87 -1.62 -4.09
N PRO A 177 8.50 -1.83 -5.28
CA PRO A 177 9.36 -2.99 -5.50
C PRO A 177 10.49 -3.11 -4.47
N LEU A 178 11.16 -2.00 -4.15
CA LEU A 178 12.26 -1.98 -3.19
C LEU A 178 11.78 -2.25 -1.76
N HIS A 179 10.68 -1.61 -1.34
CA HIS A 179 10.05 -1.87 -0.05
C HIS A 179 9.65 -3.34 0.13
N MET A 180 8.98 -3.94 -0.85
CA MET A 180 8.57 -5.35 -0.77
C MET A 180 9.76 -6.31 -0.76
N LEU A 181 10.85 -5.98 -1.48
CA LEU A 181 12.08 -6.76 -1.44
C LEU A 181 12.70 -6.71 -0.04
N ALA A 182 12.77 -5.53 0.58
CA ALA A 182 13.28 -5.35 1.94
C ALA A 182 12.44 -6.13 2.97
N ALA A 183 11.11 -6.01 2.90
CA ALA A 183 10.18 -6.70 3.80
C ALA A 183 10.29 -8.23 3.68
N GLY A 184 10.34 -8.76 2.46
CA GLY A 184 10.54 -10.20 2.23
C GLY A 184 11.90 -10.71 2.72
N THR A 185 12.95 -9.90 2.59
CA THR A 185 14.31 -10.21 3.06
C THR A 185 14.37 -10.21 4.59
N ARG A 186 13.72 -9.22 5.25
CA ARG A 186 13.59 -9.16 6.72
C ARG A 186 12.92 -10.40 7.28
N LEU A 187 11.74 -10.77 6.76
CA LEU A 187 10.98 -11.90 7.28
C LEU A 187 11.57 -13.27 6.90
N ALA A 188 12.46 -13.31 5.91
CA ALA A 188 13.31 -14.46 5.65
C ALA A 188 14.47 -14.60 6.67
N GLY A 189 14.66 -13.61 7.58
CA GLY A 189 15.70 -13.60 8.60
C GLY A 189 17.04 -13.02 8.16
N GLU A 190 17.15 -12.49 6.94
CA GLU A 190 18.37 -11.91 6.37
C GLU A 190 18.48 -10.42 6.79
N LEU A 191 18.71 -10.19 8.09
CA LEU A 191 18.57 -8.84 8.70
C LEU A 191 19.59 -7.84 8.19
N ASP A 192 20.81 -8.24 7.86
CA ASP A 192 21.84 -7.33 7.35
C ASP A 192 21.50 -6.84 5.94
N ASP A 193 21.07 -7.75 5.06
CA ASP A 193 20.63 -7.39 3.71
C ASP A 193 19.34 -6.54 3.75
N ALA A 194 18.43 -6.83 4.69
CA ALA A 194 17.21 -6.05 4.88
C ALA A 194 17.50 -4.60 5.28
N ILE A 195 18.45 -4.35 6.16
CA ILE A 195 18.89 -3.00 6.55
C ILE A 195 19.40 -2.21 5.34
N GLU A 196 20.21 -2.83 4.47
CA GLU A 196 20.71 -2.17 3.27
C GLU A 196 19.56 -1.78 2.34
N LEU A 197 18.62 -2.70 2.09
CA LEU A 197 17.45 -2.45 1.23
C LEU A 197 16.51 -1.39 1.81
N TYR A 198 16.20 -1.46 3.10
CA TYR A 198 15.36 -0.44 3.75
C TYR A 198 16.04 0.93 3.79
N THR A 199 17.36 0.99 3.96
CA THR A 199 18.12 2.25 3.91
C THR A 199 18.06 2.88 2.51
N GLU A 200 18.25 2.05 1.46
CA GLU A 200 18.10 2.49 0.07
C GLU A 200 16.68 3.04 -0.19
N SER A 201 15.64 2.33 0.30
CA SER A 201 14.25 2.76 0.18
C SER A 201 13.99 4.07 0.95
N LEU A 202 14.50 4.19 2.17
CA LEU A 202 14.39 5.40 2.99
C LEU A 202 15.00 6.62 2.29
N GLU A 203 16.21 6.47 1.71
CA GLU A 203 16.87 7.53 0.97
C GLU A 203 16.09 7.93 -0.30
N LEU A 204 15.53 6.95 -1.01
CA LEU A 204 14.68 7.18 -2.16
C LEU A 204 13.43 7.99 -1.76
N ASN A 205 12.71 7.56 -0.73
CA ASN A 205 11.49 8.24 -0.27
C ASN A 205 11.78 9.66 0.27
N ARG A 206 12.93 9.86 0.91
CA ARG A 206 13.39 11.21 1.32
C ARG A 206 13.62 12.13 0.12
N ARG A 207 14.22 11.62 -0.97
CA ARG A 207 14.41 12.41 -2.20
C ARG A 207 13.09 12.77 -2.86
N LEU A 208 12.12 11.86 -2.84
CA LEU A 208 10.77 12.07 -3.38
C LEU A 208 9.89 12.95 -2.49
N GLY A 209 10.28 13.17 -1.23
CA GLY A 209 9.46 13.91 -0.27
C GLY A 209 8.26 13.13 0.27
N ASP A 210 8.21 11.81 0.07
CA ASP A 210 7.16 10.95 0.61
C ASP A 210 7.38 10.68 2.10
N THR A 211 6.85 11.59 2.93
CA THR A 211 6.98 11.51 4.40
C THR A 211 6.23 10.29 4.98
N GLY A 212 5.20 9.79 4.30
CA GLY A 212 4.47 8.61 4.71
C GLY A 212 5.34 7.35 4.59
N MET A 213 5.95 7.15 3.42
CA MET A 213 6.88 6.03 3.22
C MET A 213 8.15 6.17 4.05
N VAL A 214 8.66 7.39 4.24
CA VAL A 214 9.79 7.64 5.18
C VAL A 214 9.46 7.11 6.58
N GLY A 215 8.25 7.38 7.09
CA GLY A 215 7.80 6.87 8.39
C GLY A 215 7.74 5.33 8.44
N ILE A 216 7.22 4.72 7.39
CA ILE A 216 7.14 3.24 7.27
C ILE A 216 8.54 2.61 7.26
N GLU A 217 9.47 3.16 6.47
CA GLU A 217 10.82 2.62 6.41
C GLU A 217 11.59 2.80 7.73
N LEU A 218 11.43 3.92 8.41
CA LEU A 218 12.01 4.15 9.74
C LEU A 218 11.47 3.17 10.78
N HIS A 219 10.17 2.89 10.78
CA HIS A 219 9.55 1.87 11.61
C HIS A 219 10.18 0.49 11.36
N ASN A 220 10.26 0.07 10.09
CA ASN A 220 10.83 -1.21 9.71
C ASN A 220 12.32 -1.33 10.07
N ILE A 221 13.13 -0.30 9.79
CA ILE A 221 14.55 -0.24 10.19
C ILE A 221 14.67 -0.37 11.71
N GLY A 222 13.83 0.32 12.47
CA GLY A 222 13.82 0.25 13.92
C GLY A 222 13.63 -1.17 14.43
N HIS A 223 12.66 -1.90 13.90
CA HIS A 223 12.43 -3.30 14.27
C HIS A 223 13.58 -4.23 13.84
N VAL A 224 14.13 -4.05 12.63
CA VAL A 224 15.32 -4.82 12.21
C VAL A 224 16.50 -4.57 13.16
N GLU A 225 16.74 -3.32 13.56
CA GLU A 225 17.82 -2.98 14.49
C GLU A 225 17.57 -3.57 15.91
N LEU A 226 16.33 -3.66 16.37
CA LEU A 226 16.00 -4.36 17.62
C LEU A 226 16.34 -5.84 17.53
N HIS A 227 15.98 -6.50 16.43
CA HIS A 227 16.33 -7.93 16.23
C HIS A 227 17.83 -8.18 16.11
N ARG A 228 18.59 -7.16 15.66
CA ARG A 228 20.08 -7.18 15.65
C ARG A 228 20.70 -6.83 17.01
N GLY A 229 19.90 -6.43 18.00
CA GLY A 229 20.34 -6.00 19.34
C GLY A 229 20.83 -4.55 19.42
N ASN A 230 20.60 -3.74 18.39
CA ASN A 230 21.06 -2.33 18.29
C ASN A 230 19.98 -1.37 18.82
N VAL A 231 19.66 -1.49 20.13
CA VAL A 231 18.55 -0.74 20.78
C VAL A 231 18.62 0.77 20.55
N ASP A 232 19.82 1.37 20.66
CA ASP A 232 20.00 2.81 20.48
C ASP A 232 19.74 3.26 19.03
N ALA A 233 20.00 2.41 18.05
CA ALA A 233 19.70 2.69 16.66
C ALA A 233 18.19 2.62 16.41
N ALA A 234 17.54 1.60 16.94
CA ALA A 234 16.10 1.44 16.86
C ALA A 234 15.35 2.63 17.49
N GLU A 235 15.78 3.07 18.69
CA GLU A 235 15.18 4.21 19.36
C GLU A 235 15.25 5.50 18.53
N ARG A 236 16.37 5.75 17.84
CA ARG A 236 16.48 6.91 16.93
C ARG A 236 15.51 6.81 15.77
N CYS A 237 15.40 5.63 15.15
CA CYS A 237 14.46 5.39 14.04
C CYS A 237 13.00 5.61 14.49
N PHE A 238 12.60 5.06 15.62
CA PHE A 238 11.24 5.21 16.12
C PHE A 238 10.94 6.65 16.57
N ALA A 239 11.92 7.35 17.14
CA ALA A 239 11.76 8.75 17.50
C ALA A 239 11.57 9.67 16.28
N GLU A 240 12.28 9.42 15.17
CA GLU A 240 12.07 10.13 13.90
C GLU A 240 10.73 9.75 13.29
N CYS A 241 10.38 8.46 13.24
CA CYS A 241 9.10 7.96 12.75
C CYS A 241 7.92 8.61 13.50
N ALA A 242 7.98 8.70 14.83
CA ALA A 242 6.93 9.29 15.65
C ALA A 242 6.63 10.76 15.28
N GLN A 243 7.61 11.53 14.79
CA GLN A 243 7.42 12.91 14.35
C GLN A 243 6.65 13.02 13.03
N LEU A 244 6.62 11.94 12.24
CA LEU A 244 5.93 11.87 10.94
C LEU A 244 4.52 11.31 11.05
N ARG A 245 4.18 10.68 12.18
CA ARG A 245 2.85 10.09 12.42
C ARG A 245 1.81 11.19 12.63
N ARG A 246 0.60 10.90 12.14
CA ARG A 246 -0.54 11.84 12.17
C ARG A 246 -1.31 11.71 13.48
N ASP A 247 -1.53 12.82 14.14
CA ASP A 247 -2.35 12.87 15.35
C ASP A 247 -3.77 12.36 15.06
N GLY A 248 -4.25 11.50 15.95
CA GLY A 248 -5.61 10.93 15.85
C GLY A 248 -5.79 9.82 14.82
N ASN A 249 -4.75 9.41 14.11
CA ASN A 249 -4.80 8.22 13.25
C ASN A 249 -4.69 6.95 14.11
N PRO A 250 -5.68 6.04 14.10
CA PRO A 250 -5.65 4.85 14.96
C PRO A 250 -4.50 3.89 14.65
N TYR A 251 -4.14 3.74 13.36
CA TYR A 251 -3.02 2.90 12.95
C TYR A 251 -1.69 3.47 13.46
N ASP A 252 -1.45 4.77 13.22
CA ASP A 252 -0.23 5.45 13.67
C ASP A 252 -0.09 5.39 15.21
N THR A 253 -1.23 5.47 15.94
CA THR A 253 -1.27 5.32 17.40
C THR A 253 -0.90 3.89 17.82
N ALA A 254 -1.45 2.87 17.15
CA ALA A 254 -1.16 1.47 17.43
C ALA A 254 0.32 1.14 17.17
N MET A 255 0.87 1.63 16.06
CA MET A 255 2.29 1.42 15.73
C MET A 255 3.23 2.14 16.71
N THR A 256 2.86 3.31 17.22
CA THR A 256 3.64 3.98 18.29
C THR A 256 3.68 3.12 19.56
N HIS A 257 2.55 2.55 19.96
CA HIS A 257 2.53 1.63 21.11
C HIS A 257 3.35 0.37 20.85
N LEU A 258 3.36 -0.16 19.62
CA LEU A 258 4.15 -1.34 19.24
C LEU A 258 5.65 -1.06 19.33
N ASP A 259 6.12 0.07 18.78
CA ASP A 259 7.51 0.50 18.84
C ASP A 259 7.98 0.68 20.29
N ASP A 260 7.18 1.37 21.11
CA ASP A 260 7.45 1.58 22.52
C ASP A 260 7.45 0.25 23.31
N ALA A 261 6.55 -0.70 22.96
CA ALA A 261 6.52 -2.02 23.58
C ALA A 261 7.79 -2.81 23.26
N ALA A 262 8.24 -2.77 22.00
CA ALA A 262 9.45 -3.46 21.57
C ALA A 262 10.71 -2.89 22.26
N LEU A 263 10.81 -1.55 22.38
CA LEU A 263 11.88 -0.90 23.14
C LEU A 263 11.86 -1.26 24.63
N ALA A 264 10.68 -1.23 25.27
CA ALA A 264 10.53 -1.58 26.67
C ALA A 264 10.96 -3.03 26.92
N PHE A 265 10.55 -3.96 26.04
CA PHE A 265 10.95 -5.36 26.12
C PHE A 265 12.48 -5.52 26.04
N GLN A 266 13.13 -4.89 25.06
CA GLN A 266 14.59 -4.97 24.90
C GLN A 266 15.37 -4.34 26.07
N ARG A 267 14.78 -3.41 26.79
CA ARG A 267 15.32 -2.80 28.04
C ARG A 267 15.04 -3.62 29.30
N GLY A 268 14.31 -4.74 29.17
CA GLY A 268 13.96 -5.62 30.30
C GLY A 268 12.73 -5.16 31.10
N ASP A 269 12.03 -4.11 30.65
CA ASP A 269 10.78 -3.63 31.29
C ASP A 269 9.57 -4.40 30.75
N GLN A 270 9.48 -5.70 31.15
CA GLN A 270 8.39 -6.57 30.70
C GLN A 270 6.99 -6.08 31.09
N PRO A 271 6.75 -5.51 32.30
CA PRO A 271 5.42 -4.98 32.64
C PRO A 271 4.99 -3.86 31.70
N ARG A 272 5.88 -2.94 31.36
CA ARG A 272 5.62 -1.85 30.44
C ARG A 272 5.41 -2.33 29.02
N ALA A 273 6.21 -3.28 28.56
CA ALA A 273 6.05 -3.90 27.25
C ALA A 273 4.67 -4.57 27.09
N SER A 274 4.24 -5.35 28.12
CA SER A 274 2.93 -5.99 28.13
C SER A 274 1.76 -5.00 28.12
N GLU A 275 1.86 -3.92 28.91
CA GLU A 275 0.85 -2.84 28.91
C GLU A 275 0.72 -2.19 27.52
N LEU A 276 1.84 -1.83 26.90
CA LEU A 276 1.85 -1.19 25.59
C LEU A 276 1.36 -2.11 24.48
N LEU A 277 1.74 -3.39 24.50
CA LEU A 277 1.25 -4.38 23.55
C LEU A 277 -0.28 -4.58 23.67
N ALA A 278 -0.83 -4.56 24.89
CA ALA A 278 -2.28 -4.61 25.09
C ALA A 278 -2.98 -3.36 24.52
N ARG A 279 -2.36 -2.17 24.64
CA ARG A 279 -2.86 -0.92 24.03
C ARG A 279 -2.83 -0.98 22.51
N THR A 280 -1.77 -1.56 21.91
CA THR A 280 -1.69 -1.82 20.47
C THR A 280 -2.90 -2.64 20.01
N GLY A 281 -3.16 -3.79 20.63
CA GLY A 281 -4.32 -4.63 20.30
C GLY A 281 -5.66 -3.90 20.44
N SER A 282 -5.84 -3.17 21.56
CA SER A 282 -7.08 -2.40 21.78
C SER A 282 -7.32 -1.32 20.74
N ALA A 283 -6.27 -0.62 20.28
CA ALA A 283 -6.39 0.41 19.26
C ALA A 283 -6.76 -0.18 17.89
N LEU A 284 -6.15 -1.33 17.54
CA LEU A 284 -6.45 -2.05 16.29
C LEU A 284 -7.87 -2.61 16.28
N ASP A 285 -8.30 -3.26 17.37
CA ASP A 285 -9.65 -3.81 17.50
C ASP A 285 -10.73 -2.73 17.43
N ALA A 286 -10.51 -1.61 18.12
CA ALA A 286 -11.45 -0.49 18.12
C ALA A 286 -11.63 0.15 16.73
N ALA A 287 -10.59 0.11 15.91
CA ALA A 287 -10.59 0.66 14.56
C ALA A 287 -10.93 -0.39 13.47
N GLY A 288 -11.04 -1.68 13.82
CA GLY A 288 -11.25 -2.76 12.86
C GLY A 288 -10.10 -2.93 11.87
N ILE A 289 -8.86 -2.65 12.31
CA ILE A 289 -7.67 -2.68 11.46
C ILE A 289 -7.09 -4.09 11.43
N VAL A 290 -6.84 -4.60 10.23
CA VAL A 290 -6.04 -5.81 9.99
C VAL A 290 -4.61 -5.36 9.70
N LEU A 291 -3.66 -5.89 10.48
CA LEU A 291 -2.24 -5.58 10.32
C LEU A 291 -1.69 -6.14 9.00
N ASP A 292 -0.72 -5.43 8.47
CA ASP A 292 0.16 -6.00 7.46
C ASP A 292 1.04 -7.10 8.07
N PRO A 293 1.52 -8.07 7.28
CA PRO A 293 2.20 -9.26 7.80
C PRO A 293 3.46 -8.98 8.62
N ASP A 294 4.20 -7.93 8.33
CA ASP A 294 5.41 -7.52 9.06
C ASP A 294 5.08 -6.95 10.43
N ASP A 295 4.05 -6.11 10.54
CA ASP A 295 3.57 -5.61 11.83
C ASP A 295 2.95 -6.73 12.67
N ALA A 296 2.19 -7.63 12.03
CA ALA A 296 1.64 -8.80 12.69
C ALA A 296 2.75 -9.71 13.25
N PHE A 297 3.85 -9.88 12.50
CA PHE A 297 5.03 -10.61 12.96
C PHE A 297 5.59 -10.00 14.25
N GLU A 298 5.74 -8.66 14.33
CA GLU A 298 6.27 -8.00 15.54
C GLU A 298 5.35 -8.14 16.75
N VAL A 299 4.05 -8.01 16.53
CA VAL A 299 3.04 -8.23 17.59
C VAL A 299 3.12 -9.66 18.12
N ASP A 300 3.18 -10.66 17.24
CA ASP A 300 3.24 -12.06 17.63
C ASP A 300 4.60 -12.40 18.27
N TRP A 301 5.69 -11.87 17.76
CA TRP A 301 7.03 -12.01 18.31
C TRP A 301 7.11 -11.51 19.77
N LEU A 302 6.52 -10.33 20.05
CA LEU A 302 6.44 -9.79 21.42
C LEU A 302 5.52 -10.62 22.30
N ARG A 303 4.35 -11.01 21.79
CA ARG A 303 3.35 -11.79 22.54
C ARG A 303 3.92 -13.12 23.03
N GLU A 304 4.65 -13.84 22.17
CA GLU A 304 5.29 -15.10 22.52
C GLU A 304 6.34 -14.96 23.64
N ARG A 305 7.02 -13.81 23.72
CA ARG A 305 8.10 -13.56 24.67
C ARG A 305 7.64 -12.94 25.99
N LEU A 306 6.45 -12.37 26.00
CA LEU A 306 5.82 -11.77 27.18
C LEU A 306 4.82 -12.73 27.86
N SER A 307 4.50 -13.88 27.22
CA SER A 307 3.67 -14.95 27.80
C SER A 307 4.51 -15.85 28.70
#